data_a3dce53348097c68a13c5d1e7e82a15f
#
_entry.id   a3dce53348097c68a13c5d1e7e82a15f
#
_cell.length_a   1.000
_cell.length_b   1.000
_cell.length_c   1.000
_cell.angle_alpha   90.00
_cell.angle_beta   90.00
_cell.angle_gamma   90.00
#
_symmetry.space_group_name_H-M   'P 1'
#
loop_
_entity.id
_entity.type
_entity.pdbx_description
1 polymer ?
#
loop_
_entity_poly.entity_id
_entity_poly.type
_entity_poly.pdbx_seq_one_letter_code
_entity_poly.pdbx_strand_id
1 'polypeptide(L)'
;MKKILILLIILYGQLHALERESTLKMYHGIFSALSSKASINVYTNDKEYRDVFIHSKKIVLSNTLQESDIALVTEERTLKNILYVKNINKNLDKKPIIFVTNYHFLKISKEIVGAFYWGKGRSQLLFIKNRLKQHNIILPKAYQSFMMHEL
;
A
#
# COMPACT_ATOMS: atom_id res chain seq x y z
N MET A 1 -35.27 17.12 17.94
CA MET A 1 -33.95 17.52 17.42
C MET A 1 -32.78 16.66 17.98
N LYS A 2 -32.64 16.49 19.32
CA LYS A 2 -31.53 15.68 19.90
C LYS A 2 -31.49 14.23 19.42
N LYS A 3 -32.64 13.55 19.25
CA LYS A 3 -32.69 12.15 18.78
C LYS A 3 -32.24 11.97 17.31
N ILE A 4 -32.55 12.95 16.45
CA ILE A 4 -32.13 12.94 15.04
C ILE A 4 -30.62 13.17 14.94
N LEU A 5 -30.05 14.03 15.78
CA LEU A 5 -28.60 14.29 15.82
C LEU A 5 -27.81 13.04 16.25
N ILE A 6 -28.31 12.31 17.26
CA ILE A 6 -27.71 11.05 17.74
C ILE A 6 -27.76 9.99 16.63
N LEU A 7 -28.87 9.86 15.92
CA LEU A 7 -29.03 8.92 14.80
C LEU A 7 -28.05 9.22 13.66
N LEU A 8 -27.87 10.50 13.33
CA LEU A 8 -26.90 10.95 12.30
C LEU A 8 -25.44 10.62 12.71
N ILE A 9 -25.08 10.81 13.98
CA ILE A 9 -23.75 10.51 14.50
C ILE A 9 -23.47 9.00 14.44
N ILE A 10 -24.46 8.16 14.77
CA ILE A 10 -24.34 6.69 14.71
C ILE A 10 -24.19 6.24 13.24
N LEU A 11 -24.98 6.80 12.31
CA LEU A 11 -24.87 6.48 10.89
C LEU A 11 -23.50 6.87 10.31
N TYR A 12 -22.99 8.04 10.69
CA TYR A 12 -21.67 8.51 10.25
C TYR A 12 -20.55 7.62 10.76
N GLY A 13 -20.62 7.18 12.02
CA GLY A 13 -19.66 6.25 12.61
C GLY A 13 -19.65 4.88 11.92
N GLN A 14 -20.79 4.35 11.51
CA GLN A 14 -20.89 3.08 10.80
C GLN A 14 -20.34 3.16 9.37
N LEU A 15 -20.57 4.26 8.65
CA LEU A 15 -20.01 4.46 7.30
C LEU A 15 -18.48 4.46 7.33
N HIS A 16 -17.87 5.19 8.26
CA HIS A 16 -16.41 5.21 8.40
C HIS A 16 -15.80 3.87 8.81
N ALA A 17 -16.49 3.09 9.65
CA ALA A 17 -16.05 1.75 10.03
C ALA A 17 -16.08 0.79 8.83
N LEU A 18 -17.12 0.85 8.01
CA LEU A 18 -17.28 0.03 6.81
C LEU A 18 -16.21 0.37 5.75
N GLU A 19 -15.89 1.64 5.59
CA GLU A 19 -14.85 2.13 4.68
C GLU A 19 -13.46 1.65 5.10
N ARG A 20 -13.13 1.71 6.40
CA ARG A 20 -11.87 1.19 6.95
C ARG A 20 -11.72 -0.31 6.72
N GLU A 21 -12.77 -1.08 7.00
CA GLU A 21 -12.77 -2.54 6.84
C GLU A 21 -12.57 -2.92 5.37
N SER A 22 -13.26 -2.25 4.46
CA SER A 22 -13.12 -2.44 3.02
C SER A 22 -11.68 -2.14 2.55
N THR A 23 -11.12 -1.02 2.99
CA THR A 23 -9.73 -0.62 2.69
C THR A 23 -8.74 -1.64 3.23
N LEU A 24 -8.92 -2.08 4.48
CA LEU A 24 -8.06 -3.09 5.11
C LEU A 24 -8.08 -4.41 4.34
N LYS A 25 -9.26 -4.90 3.99
CA LYS A 25 -9.44 -6.14 3.22
C LYS A 25 -8.75 -6.09 1.87
N MET A 26 -8.86 -4.95 1.19
CA MET A 26 -8.21 -4.74 -0.11
C MET A 26 -6.68 -4.77 0.02
N TYR A 27 -6.09 -4.02 0.95
CA TYR A 27 -4.65 -4.01 1.16
C TYR A 27 -4.12 -5.35 1.69
N HIS A 28 -4.90 -6.11 2.47
CA HIS A 28 -4.59 -7.50 2.79
C HIS A 28 -4.39 -8.35 1.54
N GLY A 29 -5.29 -8.22 0.56
CA GLY A 29 -5.19 -8.93 -0.72
C GLY A 29 -3.94 -8.51 -1.50
N ILE A 30 -3.71 -7.20 -1.67
CA ILE A 30 -2.58 -6.65 -2.42
C ILE A 30 -1.25 -7.07 -1.78
N PHE A 31 -1.09 -6.87 -0.48
CA PHE A 31 0.17 -7.16 0.22
C PHE A 31 0.44 -8.67 0.32
N SER A 32 -0.61 -9.49 0.44
CA SER A 32 -0.47 -10.95 0.38
C SER A 32 -0.09 -11.46 -1.00
N ALA A 33 -0.44 -10.74 -2.06
CA ALA A 33 0.02 -11.04 -3.41
C ALA A 33 1.49 -10.68 -3.62
N LEU A 34 1.99 -9.65 -2.92
CA LEU A 34 3.38 -9.18 -2.99
C LEU A 34 4.32 -9.93 -2.04
N SER A 35 3.81 -10.53 -0.96
CA SER A 35 4.61 -11.21 0.06
C SER A 35 3.91 -12.47 0.56
N SER A 36 4.62 -13.59 0.56
CA SER A 36 4.12 -14.87 1.09
C SER A 36 4.17 -15.00 2.61
N LYS A 37 4.63 -13.96 3.33
CA LYS A 37 4.75 -13.98 4.78
C LYS A 37 3.40 -14.04 5.47
N ALA A 38 3.31 -14.77 6.58
CA ALA A 38 2.12 -14.82 7.42
C ALA A 38 1.81 -13.45 8.06
N SER A 39 2.86 -12.70 8.42
CA SER A 39 2.80 -11.33 8.93
C SER A 39 3.67 -10.44 8.07
N ILE A 40 3.14 -9.33 7.59
CA ILE A 40 3.78 -8.42 6.63
C ILE A 40 4.04 -7.10 7.34
N ASN A 41 5.32 -6.73 7.46
CA ASN A 41 5.72 -5.45 8.04
C ASN A 41 5.56 -4.34 7.00
N VAL A 42 4.72 -3.36 7.28
CA VAL A 42 4.41 -2.26 6.37
C VAL A 42 4.84 -0.93 6.97
N TYR A 43 5.66 -0.20 6.23
CA TYR A 43 6.01 1.18 6.51
C TYR A 43 5.09 2.13 5.75
N THR A 44 4.52 3.09 6.44
CA THR A 44 3.83 4.24 5.84
C THR A 44 3.87 5.43 6.79
N ASN A 45 4.04 6.63 6.27
CA ASN A 45 3.97 7.90 7.02
C ASN A 45 2.54 8.47 7.04
N ASP A 46 1.63 7.90 6.25
CA ASP A 46 0.26 8.37 6.15
C ASP A 46 -0.55 7.94 7.38
N LYS A 47 -1.10 8.92 8.10
CA LYS A 47 -1.84 8.68 9.32
C LYS A 47 -3.12 7.87 9.08
N GLU A 48 -3.84 8.14 8.00
CA GLU A 48 -5.10 7.44 7.70
C GLU A 48 -4.85 5.96 7.45
N TYR A 49 -3.82 5.62 6.66
CA TYR A 49 -3.43 4.22 6.45
C TYR A 49 -2.90 3.56 7.72
N ARG A 50 -2.15 4.27 8.57
CA ARG A 50 -1.73 3.74 9.86
C ARG A 50 -2.94 3.41 10.74
N ASP A 51 -3.94 4.29 10.80
CA ASP A 51 -5.16 4.06 11.56
C ASP A 51 -6.00 2.89 11.01
N VAL A 52 -5.94 2.62 9.72
CA VAL A 52 -6.55 1.43 9.11
C VAL A 52 -5.78 0.16 9.48
N PHE A 53 -4.45 0.17 9.34
CA PHE A 53 -3.62 -1.03 9.47
C PHE A 53 -3.41 -1.47 10.92
N ILE A 54 -3.50 -0.58 11.92
CA ILE A 54 -3.35 -0.91 13.33
C ILE A 54 -4.37 -1.98 13.80
N HIS A 55 -5.49 -2.11 13.11
CA HIS A 55 -6.52 -3.11 13.40
C HIS A 55 -6.29 -4.44 12.67
N SER A 56 -5.21 -4.56 11.89
CA SER A 56 -4.90 -5.75 11.14
C SER A 56 -4.23 -6.82 12.00
N LYS A 57 -4.58 -8.08 11.76
CA LYS A 57 -3.85 -9.24 12.31
C LYS A 57 -2.68 -9.68 11.42
N LYS A 58 -2.68 -9.28 10.15
CA LYS A 58 -1.71 -9.71 9.14
C LYS A 58 -0.71 -8.63 8.76
N ILE A 59 -1.15 -7.37 8.75
CA ILE A 59 -0.29 -6.21 8.50
C ILE A 59 0.20 -5.68 9.85
N VAL A 60 1.51 -5.61 10.01
CA VAL A 60 2.16 -5.03 11.18
C VAL A 60 2.81 -3.73 10.78
N LEU A 61 2.48 -2.65 11.47
CA LEU A 61 3.07 -1.34 11.19
C LEU A 61 4.53 -1.32 11.64
N SER A 62 5.42 -1.03 10.69
CA SER A 62 6.83 -0.77 10.97
C SER A 62 7.07 0.73 11.21
N ASN A 63 7.93 1.05 12.16
CA ASN A 63 8.36 2.42 12.42
C ASN A 63 9.53 2.84 11.54
N THR A 64 10.26 1.88 10.98
CA THR A 64 11.42 2.13 10.13
C THR A 64 11.27 1.45 8.78
N LEU A 65 11.88 2.06 7.76
CA LEU A 65 11.92 1.49 6.42
C LEU A 65 12.70 0.17 6.39
N GLN A 66 13.77 0.07 7.18
CA GLN A 66 14.68 -1.09 7.23
C GLN A 66 13.98 -2.36 7.73
N GLU A 67 13.03 -2.23 8.64
CA GLU A 67 12.29 -3.36 9.20
C GLU A 67 11.08 -3.76 8.35
N SER A 68 10.73 -2.96 7.34
CA SER A 68 9.54 -3.20 6.54
C SER A 68 9.77 -4.18 5.39
N ASP A 69 8.73 -4.91 5.06
CA ASP A 69 8.65 -5.74 3.85
C ASP A 69 8.14 -4.91 2.68
N ILE A 70 7.18 -4.03 2.97
CA ILE A 70 6.53 -3.16 1.99
C ILE A 70 6.53 -1.72 2.53
N ALA A 71 6.85 -0.77 1.66
CA ALA A 71 6.65 0.66 1.89
C ALA A 71 5.44 1.12 1.08
N LEU A 72 4.35 1.49 1.76
CA LEU A 72 3.19 2.13 1.16
C LEU A 72 3.40 3.64 1.14
N VAL A 73 3.47 4.23 -0.04
CA VAL A 73 3.81 5.65 -0.23
C VAL A 73 2.63 6.41 -0.83
N THR A 74 2.18 7.43 -0.13
CA THR A 74 1.04 8.28 -0.51
C THR A 74 1.46 9.66 -1.00
N GLU A 75 2.68 10.11 -0.66
CA GLU A 75 3.20 11.43 -0.97
C GLU A 75 4.54 11.39 -1.71
N GLU A 76 4.72 12.29 -2.67
CA GLU A 76 5.95 12.38 -3.48
C GLU A 76 7.19 12.70 -2.63
N ARG A 77 7.05 13.54 -1.61
CA ARG A 77 8.14 13.87 -0.68
C ARG A 77 8.65 12.61 0.05
N THR A 78 7.73 11.80 0.55
CA THR A 78 8.04 10.53 1.21
C THR A 78 8.73 9.57 0.24
N LEU A 79 8.25 9.49 -1.01
CA LEU A 79 8.88 8.67 -2.04
C LEU A 79 10.32 9.09 -2.29
N LYS A 80 10.59 10.38 -2.49
CA LYS A 80 11.94 10.90 -2.72
C LYS A 80 12.88 10.58 -1.55
N ASN A 81 12.41 10.73 -0.32
CA ASN A 81 13.20 10.39 0.87
C ASN A 81 13.53 8.88 0.93
N ILE A 82 12.56 8.01 0.64
CA ILE A 82 12.77 6.55 0.61
C ILE A 82 13.82 6.18 -0.45
N LEU A 83 13.69 6.71 -1.66
CA LEU A 83 14.63 6.45 -2.74
C LEU A 83 16.03 6.95 -2.42
N TYR A 84 16.15 8.10 -1.78
CA TYR A 84 17.42 8.65 -1.31
C TYR A 84 18.08 7.74 -0.26
N VAL A 85 17.33 7.31 0.75
CA VAL A 85 17.83 6.39 1.79
C VAL A 85 18.26 5.05 1.20
N LYS A 86 17.51 4.49 0.24
CA LYS A 86 17.88 3.25 -0.46
C LYS A 86 19.15 3.40 -1.29
N ASN A 87 19.37 4.55 -1.91
CA ASN A 87 20.55 4.81 -2.72
C ASN A 87 21.82 4.97 -1.87
N ILE A 88 21.71 5.61 -0.69
CA ILE A 88 22.86 5.78 0.22
C ILE A 88 23.18 4.45 0.91
N ASN A 89 22.21 3.72 1.38
CA ASN A 89 22.38 2.47 2.09
C ASN A 89 22.36 1.29 1.11
N LYS A 90 23.37 1.19 0.26
CA LYS A 90 23.53 0.04 -0.67
C LYS A 90 23.60 -1.31 0.05
N ASN A 91 23.92 -1.31 1.35
CA ASN A 91 24.06 -2.48 2.22
C ASN A 91 22.79 -2.76 3.07
N LEU A 92 21.63 -2.23 2.69
CA LEU A 92 20.37 -2.68 3.29
C LEU A 92 20.19 -4.16 2.96
N ASP A 93 20.37 -5.03 3.97
CA ASP A 93 20.18 -6.48 3.84
C ASP A 93 18.78 -6.84 3.36
N LYS A 94 17.83 -5.93 3.56
CA LYS A 94 16.44 -6.05 3.13
C LYS A 94 15.98 -4.77 2.45
N LYS A 95 15.66 -4.88 1.16
CA LYS A 95 15.06 -3.78 0.38
C LYS A 95 13.55 -3.90 0.39
N PRO A 96 12.81 -3.00 1.06
CA PRO A 96 11.34 -3.04 1.03
C PRO A 96 10.82 -2.87 -0.39
N ILE A 97 9.72 -3.57 -0.69
CA ILE A 97 8.94 -3.39 -1.91
C ILE A 97 8.22 -2.04 -1.83
N ILE A 98 8.38 -1.18 -2.83
CA ILE A 98 7.70 0.12 -2.87
C ILE A 98 6.39 -0.03 -3.65
N PHE A 99 5.27 0.28 -2.98
CA PHE A 99 3.94 0.32 -3.55
C PHE A 99 3.31 1.70 -3.28
N VAL A 100 2.58 2.26 -4.25
CA VAL A 100 2.13 3.65 -4.18
C VAL A 100 0.62 3.80 -4.33
N THR A 101 0.08 4.95 -3.91
CA THR A 101 -1.34 5.30 -4.06
C THR A 101 -1.61 6.30 -5.18
N ASN A 102 -0.57 6.69 -5.92
CA ASN A 102 -0.69 7.62 -7.03
C ASN A 102 0.01 7.06 -8.28
N TYR A 103 -0.73 6.97 -9.38
CA TYR A 103 -0.22 6.48 -10.65
C TYR A 103 1.02 7.26 -11.15
N HIS A 104 1.05 8.58 -10.96
CA HIS A 104 2.16 9.40 -11.43
C HIS A 104 3.50 9.04 -10.78
N PHE A 105 3.48 8.48 -9.58
CA PHE A 105 4.70 8.05 -8.89
C PHE A 105 5.40 6.88 -9.58
N LEU A 106 4.67 6.04 -10.31
CA LEU A 106 5.25 4.94 -11.10
C LEU A 106 6.28 5.41 -12.12
N LYS A 107 6.16 6.67 -12.58
CA LYS A 107 7.09 7.28 -13.55
C LYS A 107 8.35 7.85 -12.88
N ILE A 108 8.33 8.06 -11.57
CA ILE A 108 9.45 8.66 -10.83
C ILE A 108 10.58 7.64 -10.65
N SER A 109 10.25 6.36 -10.41
CA SER A 109 11.26 5.33 -10.17
C SER A 109 10.81 3.96 -10.66
N LYS A 110 11.77 3.20 -11.22
CA LYS A 110 11.58 1.80 -11.60
C LYS A 110 11.56 0.84 -10.41
N GLU A 111 11.86 1.33 -9.20
CA GLU A 111 11.79 0.52 -7.97
C GLU A 111 10.36 0.33 -7.45
N ILE A 112 9.39 1.09 -7.97
CA ILE A 112 7.99 1.01 -7.57
C ILE A 112 7.33 -0.11 -8.36
N VAL A 113 6.85 -1.15 -7.66
CA VAL A 113 6.31 -2.37 -8.31
C VAL A 113 4.86 -2.24 -8.74
N GLY A 114 4.11 -1.30 -8.19
CA GLY A 114 2.69 -1.14 -8.50
C GLY A 114 2.03 0.01 -7.77
N ALA A 115 0.77 0.23 -8.10
CA ALA A 115 -0.06 1.28 -7.53
C ALA A 115 -1.51 0.82 -7.34
N PHE A 116 -2.14 1.32 -6.27
CA PHE A 116 -3.59 1.31 -6.11
C PHE A 116 -4.06 2.75 -5.99
N TYR A 117 -4.84 3.21 -6.94
CA TYR A 117 -5.15 4.64 -7.08
C TYR A 117 -6.58 4.85 -7.60
N TRP A 118 -7.08 6.06 -7.42
CA TRP A 118 -8.35 6.50 -8.00
C TRP A 118 -8.11 7.08 -9.39
N GLY A 119 -8.81 6.56 -10.40
CA GLY A 119 -8.71 7.05 -11.77
C GLY A 119 -9.94 6.68 -12.59
N LYS A 120 -10.34 7.55 -13.49
CA LYS A 120 -11.53 7.37 -14.35
C LYS A 120 -12.81 7.02 -13.55
N GLY A 121 -13.01 7.67 -12.39
CA GLY A 121 -14.20 7.50 -11.56
C GLY A 121 -14.26 6.19 -10.76
N ARG A 122 -13.16 5.44 -10.67
CA ARG A 122 -13.10 4.16 -9.92
C ARG A 122 -11.71 3.88 -9.35
N SER A 123 -11.64 2.98 -8.40
CA SER A 123 -10.38 2.41 -7.91
C SER A 123 -9.72 1.56 -8.99
N GLN A 124 -8.41 1.71 -9.14
CA GLN A 124 -7.60 0.96 -10.10
C GLN A 124 -6.38 0.34 -9.42
N LEU A 125 -6.10 -0.89 -9.78
CA LEU A 125 -4.91 -1.62 -9.33
C LEU A 125 -4.02 -1.89 -10.53
N LEU A 126 -2.73 -1.69 -10.39
CA LEU A 126 -1.74 -1.92 -11.41
C LEU A 126 -0.44 -2.47 -10.82
N PHE A 127 0.13 -3.47 -11.47
CA PHE A 127 1.46 -4.01 -11.18
C PHE A 127 2.35 -3.96 -12.42
N ILE A 128 3.65 -3.68 -12.22
CA ILE A 128 4.62 -3.64 -13.30
C ILE A 128 5.44 -4.94 -13.32
N LYS A 129 5.20 -5.78 -14.33
CA LYS A 129 5.73 -7.15 -14.42
C LYS A 129 7.26 -7.22 -14.35
N ASN A 130 7.95 -6.35 -15.07
CA ASN A 130 9.41 -6.35 -15.08
C ASN A 130 9.99 -5.96 -13.73
N ARG A 131 9.34 -5.07 -12.99
CA ARG A 131 9.75 -4.62 -11.66
C ARG A 131 9.49 -5.68 -10.59
N LEU A 132 8.37 -6.40 -10.68
CA LEU A 132 8.10 -7.56 -9.82
C LEU A 132 9.17 -8.64 -9.97
N LYS A 133 9.62 -8.93 -11.20
CA LYS A 133 10.70 -9.89 -11.45
C LYS A 133 12.01 -9.53 -10.75
N GLN A 134 12.35 -8.25 -10.64
CA GLN A 134 13.56 -7.79 -9.94
C GLN A 134 13.50 -8.12 -8.43
N HIS A 135 12.29 -8.28 -7.87
CA HIS A 135 12.07 -8.68 -6.48
C HIS A 135 11.77 -10.18 -6.33
N ASN A 136 11.87 -10.98 -7.41
CA ASN A 136 11.49 -12.40 -7.45
C ASN A 136 10.02 -12.63 -7.02
N ILE A 137 9.12 -11.68 -7.33
CA ILE A 137 7.71 -11.77 -6.98
C ILE A 137 6.92 -12.37 -8.14
N ILE A 138 6.19 -13.43 -7.86
CA ILE A 138 5.22 -14.07 -8.76
C ILE A 138 3.84 -13.84 -8.18
N LEU A 139 3.02 -13.02 -8.87
CA LEU A 139 1.66 -12.75 -8.41
C LEU A 139 0.75 -13.97 -8.60
N PRO A 140 -0.19 -14.22 -7.66
CA PRO A 140 -1.24 -15.20 -7.84
C PRO A 140 -2.07 -14.93 -9.10
N LYS A 141 -2.66 -15.99 -9.68
CA LYS A 141 -3.43 -15.92 -10.94
C LYS A 141 -4.51 -14.82 -10.92
N ALA A 142 -5.16 -14.61 -9.78
CA ALA A 142 -6.20 -13.59 -9.60
C ALA A 142 -5.70 -12.15 -9.84
N TYR A 143 -4.39 -11.89 -9.72
CA TYR A 143 -3.81 -10.56 -9.91
C TYR A 143 -3.14 -10.37 -11.27
N GLN A 144 -3.07 -11.41 -12.11
CA GLN A 144 -2.37 -11.33 -13.40
C GLN A 144 -3.04 -10.36 -14.39
N SER A 145 -4.37 -10.19 -14.31
CA SER A 145 -5.10 -9.23 -15.14
C SER A 145 -4.77 -7.75 -14.82
N PHE A 146 -4.16 -7.49 -13.67
CA PHE A 146 -3.73 -6.15 -13.25
C PHE A 146 -2.27 -5.85 -13.58
N MET A 147 -1.58 -6.76 -14.30
CA MET A 147 -0.19 -6.57 -14.69
C MET A 147 -0.07 -5.92 -16.06
N MET A 148 0.89 -4.98 -16.17
CA MET A 148 1.42 -4.54 -17.45
C MET A 148 2.93 -4.74 -17.50
N HIS A 149 3.52 -4.77 -18.71
CA HIS A 149 4.95 -5.07 -18.86
C HIS A 149 5.84 -3.95 -18.31
N GLU A 150 5.58 -2.73 -18.75
CA GLU A 150 6.24 -1.48 -18.32
C GLU A 150 5.32 -0.30 -18.67
N LEU A 151 5.62 0.92 -18.18
CA LEU A 151 4.85 2.15 -18.43
C LEU A 151 5.17 2.76 -19.79
#